data_4b5009da5ba2c41ddd6d3c8cfe36e5cb
#
_entry.id   4b5009da5ba2c41ddd6d3c8cfe36e5cb
#
_cell.length_a   1.000
_cell.length_b   1.000
_cell.length_c   1.000
_cell.angle_alpha   90.00
_cell.angle_beta   90.00
_cell.angle_gamma   90.00
#
_symmetry.space_group_name_H-M   'P 1'
#
loop_
_entity.id
_entity.type
_entity.pdbx_description
1 polymer ?
#
loop_
_entity_poly.entity_id
_entity_poly.type
_entity_poly.pdbx_seq_one_letter_code
_entity_poly.pdbx_strand_id
1 'polypeptide(L)'
;MSDRAARVSALEAYHRDEVVSCVRCPLSEGRTQVVLGNGDPDADLMFVGEAPGYHEDIQGIPFVGASGKLLSALLEGIGLTRDDVFVANVLKCRPPGNRDPQPAEIRECEPHLFRQVSLIQPRLICTLGNFATKLLSGRPDGISRVHGHELPIEIGGQAVLLYPLFHPAAALYTRSMLATLEADFARIPALLEGGAPPPPPPPPRATPAEAPGQAHAPAATASAPAASAAPGPEGRSDEQLGLF
;
A
#
# COMPACT_ATOMS: atom_id res chain seq x y z
N MET A 1 25.00 -15.59 16.30
CA MET A 1 24.71 -14.41 15.48
C MET A 1 23.70 -13.58 16.25
N SER A 2 23.82 -12.25 16.29
CA SER A 2 22.80 -11.41 16.93
C SER A 2 21.49 -11.57 16.17
N ASP A 3 20.34 -11.38 16.82
CA ASP A 3 19.02 -11.44 16.21
C ASP A 3 18.90 -10.48 15.01
N ARG A 4 19.51 -9.29 15.12
CA ARG A 4 19.64 -8.31 14.03
C ARG A 4 20.33 -8.90 12.78
N ALA A 5 21.48 -9.53 12.93
CA ALA A 5 22.21 -10.10 11.78
C ALA A 5 21.41 -11.19 11.08
N ALA A 6 20.64 -11.99 11.83
CA ALA A 6 19.75 -12.98 11.25
C ALA A 6 18.60 -12.34 10.44
N ARG A 7 17.98 -11.26 10.94
CA ARG A 7 16.91 -10.52 10.22
C ARG A 7 17.44 -9.85 8.95
N VAL A 8 18.57 -9.19 9.01
CA VAL A 8 19.26 -8.61 7.83
C VAL A 8 19.46 -9.67 6.77
N SER A 9 20.10 -10.79 7.13
CA SER A 9 20.38 -11.87 6.19
C SER A 9 19.10 -12.49 5.60
N ALA A 10 18.05 -12.65 6.41
CA ALA A 10 16.77 -13.17 5.96
C ALA A 10 16.06 -12.22 4.97
N LEU A 11 16.10 -10.90 5.22
CA LEU A 11 15.53 -9.90 4.33
C LEU A 11 16.28 -9.83 3.00
N GLU A 12 17.61 -9.86 3.03
CA GLU A 12 18.45 -9.88 1.82
C GLU A 12 18.22 -11.15 0.99
N ALA A 13 18.15 -12.32 1.63
CA ALA A 13 17.85 -13.57 0.97
C ALA A 13 16.46 -13.52 0.31
N TYR A 14 15.46 -13.06 1.04
CA TYR A 14 14.11 -12.90 0.52
C TYR A 14 14.05 -11.97 -0.70
N HIS A 15 14.72 -10.83 -0.62
CA HIS A 15 14.76 -9.88 -1.74
C HIS A 15 15.40 -10.49 -2.97
N ARG A 16 16.58 -11.13 -2.81
CA ARG A 16 17.34 -11.74 -3.90
C ARG A 16 16.57 -12.89 -4.55
N ASP A 17 16.00 -13.75 -3.74
CA ASP A 17 15.51 -15.06 -4.21
C ASP A 17 14.04 -14.98 -4.69
N GLU A 18 13.22 -14.07 -4.13
CA GLU A 18 11.79 -14.03 -4.41
C GLU A 18 11.30 -12.73 -5.05
N VAL A 19 11.88 -11.57 -4.70
CA VAL A 19 11.30 -10.29 -5.12
C VAL A 19 11.95 -9.75 -6.40
N VAL A 20 13.27 -9.86 -6.56
CA VAL A 20 13.99 -9.33 -7.72
C VAL A 20 13.49 -9.97 -9.04
N SER A 21 13.23 -11.26 -9.03
CA SER A 21 12.74 -12.02 -10.19
C SER A 21 11.22 -12.11 -10.30
N CYS A 22 10.46 -11.41 -9.44
CA CYS A 22 9.01 -11.50 -9.41
C CYS A 22 8.35 -11.07 -10.73
N VAL A 23 7.45 -11.90 -11.25
CA VAL A 23 6.66 -11.68 -12.49
C VAL A 23 5.16 -11.87 -12.24
N ARG A 24 4.67 -11.69 -11.01
CA ARG A 24 3.29 -11.96 -10.61
C ARG A 24 2.25 -11.03 -11.26
N CYS A 25 2.65 -9.84 -11.67
CA CYS A 25 1.73 -8.87 -12.28
C CYS A 25 2.37 -8.19 -13.49
N PRO A 26 1.57 -7.55 -14.38
CA PRO A 26 2.05 -6.90 -15.60
C PRO A 26 3.08 -5.78 -15.38
N LEU A 27 3.19 -5.22 -14.17
CA LEU A 27 4.18 -4.19 -13.88
C LEU A 27 5.62 -4.69 -14.00
N SER A 28 5.83 -6.00 -13.96
CA SER A 28 7.14 -6.62 -14.16
C SER A 28 7.69 -6.40 -15.57
N GLU A 29 6.82 -6.21 -16.57
CA GLU A 29 7.23 -6.05 -17.98
C GLU A 29 7.79 -4.67 -18.27
N GLY A 30 7.30 -3.64 -17.55
CA GLY A 30 7.66 -2.24 -17.80
C GLY A 30 8.64 -1.62 -16.80
N ARG A 31 9.03 -2.35 -15.75
CA ARG A 31 9.99 -1.84 -14.75
C ARG A 31 11.42 -1.84 -15.28
N THR A 32 12.20 -0.87 -14.85
CA THR A 32 13.66 -0.89 -15.03
C THR A 32 14.30 -1.72 -13.92
N GLN A 33 13.91 -1.47 -12.68
CA GLN A 33 14.36 -2.22 -11.50
C GLN A 33 13.20 -2.48 -10.54
N VAL A 34 13.35 -3.48 -9.69
CA VAL A 34 12.48 -3.68 -8.53
C VAL A 34 12.92 -2.74 -7.42
N VAL A 35 11.99 -2.00 -6.83
CA VAL A 35 12.23 -1.12 -5.69
C VAL A 35 11.83 -1.84 -4.41
N LEU A 36 12.80 -2.50 -3.78
CA LEU A 36 12.56 -3.42 -2.67
C LEU A 36 12.21 -2.72 -1.37
N GLY A 37 12.88 -1.64 -1.10
CA GLY A 37 12.91 -0.91 0.15
C GLY A 37 14.35 -0.53 0.49
N ASN A 38 14.52 0.40 1.44
CA ASN A 38 15.84 0.88 1.86
C ASN A 38 15.81 1.37 3.30
N GLY A 39 16.91 1.24 4.01
CA GLY A 39 17.09 1.66 5.39
C GLY A 39 17.53 0.52 6.31
N ASP A 40 17.32 0.66 7.62
CA ASP A 40 17.70 -0.36 8.59
C ASP A 40 16.73 -1.55 8.59
N PRO A 41 17.19 -2.77 8.27
CA PRO A 41 16.37 -3.99 8.35
C PRO A 41 15.93 -4.38 9.77
N ASP A 42 16.41 -3.68 10.79
CA ASP A 42 16.08 -3.87 12.21
C ASP A 42 15.38 -2.63 12.80
N ALA A 43 14.80 -1.77 11.93
CA ALA A 43 14.19 -0.53 12.35
C ALA A 43 12.89 -0.75 13.13
N ASP A 44 12.74 -0.02 14.23
CA ASP A 44 11.45 0.11 14.95
C ASP A 44 10.40 0.90 14.18
N LEU A 45 10.83 1.75 13.22
CA LEU A 45 9.99 2.64 12.43
C LEU A 45 10.08 2.28 10.94
N MET A 46 8.92 2.01 10.34
CA MET A 46 8.82 1.74 8.91
C MET A 46 7.90 2.75 8.24
N PHE A 47 8.31 3.28 7.09
CA PHE A 47 7.45 4.09 6.21
C PHE A 47 6.99 3.27 5.02
N VAL A 48 5.71 3.37 4.70
CA VAL A 48 5.11 2.66 3.56
C VAL A 48 4.38 3.65 2.66
N GLY A 49 4.92 3.85 1.47
CA GLY A 49 4.28 4.63 0.40
C GLY A 49 3.46 3.76 -0.54
N GLU A 50 3.05 4.35 -1.67
CA GLU A 50 2.17 3.72 -2.65
C GLU A 50 2.94 2.85 -3.66
N ALA A 51 3.75 3.48 -4.49
CA ALA A 51 4.47 2.86 -5.59
C ALA A 51 5.74 3.64 -5.95
N PRO A 52 6.72 3.02 -6.63
CA PRO A 52 7.87 3.72 -7.16
C PRO A 52 7.47 4.72 -8.26
N GLY A 53 8.10 5.89 -8.25
CA GLY A 53 8.10 6.85 -9.35
C GLY A 53 9.23 6.56 -10.35
N TYR A 54 9.41 7.49 -11.31
CA TYR A 54 10.42 7.35 -12.37
C TYR A 54 11.86 7.23 -11.83
N HIS A 55 12.24 8.10 -10.90
CA HIS A 55 13.60 8.10 -10.37
C HIS A 55 13.87 6.87 -9.49
N GLU A 56 12.88 6.41 -8.77
CA GLU A 56 12.94 5.20 -7.96
C GLU A 56 13.10 3.95 -8.82
N ASP A 57 12.38 3.86 -9.95
CA ASP A 57 12.48 2.76 -10.91
C ASP A 57 13.88 2.66 -11.54
N ILE A 58 14.51 3.81 -11.83
CA ILE A 58 15.88 3.83 -12.39
C ILE A 58 16.93 3.45 -11.35
N GLN A 59 16.76 3.89 -10.09
CA GLN A 59 17.78 3.72 -9.05
C GLN A 59 17.57 2.46 -8.17
N GLY A 60 16.38 1.85 -8.21
CA GLY A 60 16.03 0.73 -7.34
C GLY A 60 15.84 1.11 -5.86
N ILE A 61 15.81 2.41 -5.53
CA ILE A 61 15.75 2.93 -4.16
C ILE A 61 14.44 3.73 -4.00
N PRO A 62 13.64 3.49 -2.93
CA PRO A 62 12.40 4.23 -2.70
C PRO A 62 12.66 5.66 -2.24
N PHE A 63 11.77 6.58 -2.63
CA PHE A 63 11.79 7.97 -2.18
C PHE A 63 13.12 8.70 -2.44
N VAL A 64 13.62 8.67 -3.67
CA VAL A 64 14.82 9.42 -4.12
C VAL A 64 14.45 10.75 -4.81
N GLY A 65 13.22 10.92 -5.28
CA GLY A 65 12.71 12.12 -5.91
C GLY A 65 12.43 13.28 -4.94
N ALA A 66 11.69 14.29 -5.38
CA ALA A 66 11.37 15.49 -4.57
C ALA A 66 10.61 15.14 -3.28
N SER A 67 9.64 14.21 -3.34
CA SER A 67 8.92 13.73 -2.15
C SER A 67 9.83 12.99 -1.17
N GLY A 68 10.84 12.29 -1.68
CA GLY A 68 11.84 11.62 -0.86
C GLY A 68 12.76 12.60 -0.14
N LYS A 69 13.17 13.69 -0.80
CA LYS A 69 13.95 14.77 -0.17
C LYS A 69 13.16 15.42 0.97
N LEU A 70 11.85 15.64 0.77
CA LEU A 70 10.98 16.15 1.82
C LEU A 70 10.86 15.15 2.97
N LEU A 71 10.71 13.85 2.68
CA LEU A 71 10.70 12.81 3.73
C LEU A 71 11.99 12.84 4.56
N SER A 72 13.16 12.99 3.93
CA SER A 72 14.43 13.09 4.65
C SER A 72 14.49 14.35 5.53
N ALA A 73 14.06 15.50 5.04
CA ALA A 73 14.00 16.73 5.83
C ALA A 73 13.04 16.64 7.03
N LEU A 74 11.91 15.96 6.86
CA LEU A 74 10.95 15.70 7.96
C LEU A 74 11.54 14.77 9.02
N LEU A 75 12.28 13.74 8.62
CA LEU A 75 13.01 12.85 9.54
C LEU A 75 14.07 13.61 10.31
N GLU A 76 14.89 14.41 9.63
CA GLU A 76 15.91 15.25 10.26
C GLU A 76 15.29 16.24 11.28
N GLY A 77 14.10 16.78 10.98
CA GLY A 77 13.34 17.64 11.88
C GLY A 77 12.93 17.00 13.20
N ILE A 78 12.90 15.67 13.26
CA ILE A 78 12.62 14.89 14.48
C ILE A 78 13.84 14.12 15.03
N GLY A 79 15.04 14.44 14.51
CA GLY A 79 16.29 13.84 14.97
C GLY A 79 16.58 12.44 14.41
N LEU A 80 15.90 12.03 13.35
CA LEU A 80 16.10 10.74 12.66
C LEU A 80 16.69 10.94 11.27
N THR A 81 17.29 9.89 10.74
CA THR A 81 17.82 9.83 9.37
C THR A 81 17.18 8.67 8.60
N ARG A 82 17.53 8.54 7.32
CA ARG A 82 17.10 7.39 6.50
C ARG A 82 17.70 6.06 6.98
N ASP A 83 18.79 6.10 7.70
CA ASP A 83 19.49 4.92 8.23
C ASP A 83 18.88 4.41 9.56
N ASP A 84 18.01 5.22 10.19
CA ASP A 84 17.32 4.86 11.44
C ASP A 84 15.95 4.23 11.18
N VAL A 85 15.47 4.21 9.93
CA VAL A 85 14.14 3.78 9.53
C VAL A 85 14.20 2.82 8.35
N PHE A 86 13.13 2.07 8.11
CA PHE A 86 12.99 1.33 6.85
C PHE A 86 11.89 1.96 5.99
N VAL A 87 12.17 2.18 4.71
CA VAL A 87 11.21 2.79 3.78
C VAL A 87 10.91 1.84 2.62
N ALA A 88 9.63 1.61 2.38
CA ALA A 88 9.14 0.77 1.29
C ALA A 88 7.89 1.36 0.64
N ASN A 89 7.37 0.67 -0.35
CA ASN A 89 6.07 0.95 -0.99
C ASN A 89 5.19 -0.30 -0.98
N VAL A 90 3.89 -0.13 -1.18
CA VAL A 90 2.94 -1.21 -1.45
C VAL A 90 3.38 -1.96 -2.70
N LEU A 91 3.53 -1.26 -3.82
CA LEU A 91 4.06 -1.83 -5.05
C LEU A 91 5.58 -1.77 -5.09
N LYS A 92 6.20 -2.84 -5.64
CA LYS A 92 7.65 -2.92 -5.83
C LYS A 92 8.09 -2.53 -7.25
N CYS A 93 7.15 -2.33 -8.16
CA CYS A 93 7.37 -1.96 -9.54
C CYS A 93 6.57 -0.70 -9.87
N ARG A 94 7.12 0.14 -10.75
CA ARG A 94 6.51 1.41 -11.16
C ARG A 94 5.33 1.17 -12.09
N PRO A 95 4.13 1.73 -11.81
CA PRO A 95 3.03 1.74 -12.77
C PRO A 95 3.33 2.67 -13.97
N PRO A 96 2.92 2.29 -15.21
CA PRO A 96 3.10 3.12 -16.39
C PRO A 96 2.56 4.54 -16.21
N GLY A 97 3.36 5.56 -16.55
CA GLY A 97 2.98 6.96 -16.37
C GLY A 97 2.75 7.42 -14.93
N ASN A 98 3.20 6.66 -13.93
CA ASN A 98 2.91 6.86 -12.50
C ASN A 98 1.40 6.93 -12.19
N ARG A 99 0.58 6.15 -12.93
CA ARG A 99 -0.83 6.02 -12.60
C ARG A 99 -1.05 5.35 -11.25
N ASP A 100 -2.24 5.49 -10.72
CA ASP A 100 -2.65 4.78 -9.51
C ASP A 100 -2.50 3.25 -9.67
N PRO A 101 -2.15 2.54 -8.57
CA PRO A 101 -2.13 1.09 -8.51
C PRO A 101 -3.49 0.47 -8.82
N GLN A 102 -3.53 -0.58 -9.62
CA GLN A 102 -4.74 -1.36 -9.82
C GLN A 102 -4.95 -2.37 -8.68
N PRO A 103 -6.20 -2.69 -8.32
CA PRO A 103 -6.48 -3.65 -7.25
C PRO A 103 -5.82 -5.02 -7.47
N ALA A 104 -5.70 -5.48 -8.72
CA ALA A 104 -5.02 -6.72 -9.05
C ALA A 104 -3.51 -6.64 -8.79
N GLU A 105 -2.87 -5.51 -9.12
CA GLU A 105 -1.45 -5.27 -8.89
C GLU A 105 -1.12 -5.22 -7.39
N ILE A 106 -2.00 -4.59 -6.60
CA ILE A 106 -1.88 -4.55 -5.14
C ILE A 106 -1.95 -5.97 -4.57
N ARG A 107 -2.98 -6.76 -4.93
CA ARG A 107 -3.14 -8.14 -4.43
C ARG A 107 -1.93 -9.03 -4.71
N GLU A 108 -1.32 -8.88 -5.90
CA GLU A 108 -0.13 -9.66 -6.25
C GLU A 108 1.14 -9.17 -5.55
N CYS A 109 1.21 -7.90 -5.17
CA CYS A 109 2.41 -7.29 -4.59
C CYS A 109 2.37 -7.22 -3.05
N GLU A 110 1.19 -7.11 -2.43
CA GLU A 110 1.05 -6.99 -0.97
C GLU A 110 1.73 -8.11 -0.17
N PRO A 111 1.79 -9.39 -0.63
CA PRO A 111 2.52 -10.42 0.10
C PRO A 111 4.00 -10.09 0.29
N HIS A 112 4.60 -9.35 -0.65
CA HIS A 112 5.99 -8.91 -0.52
C HIS A 112 6.13 -7.87 0.61
N LEU A 113 5.19 -6.92 0.72
CA LEU A 113 5.19 -5.96 1.81
C LEU A 113 4.97 -6.65 3.16
N PHE A 114 4.00 -7.55 3.26
CA PHE A 114 3.70 -8.26 4.51
C PHE A 114 4.87 -9.13 4.96
N ARG A 115 5.57 -9.76 4.02
CA ARG A 115 6.79 -10.51 4.33
C ARG A 115 7.90 -9.60 4.84
N GLN A 116 8.10 -8.41 4.25
CA GLN A 116 9.04 -7.43 4.75
C GLN A 116 8.70 -7.01 6.18
N VAL A 117 7.44 -6.67 6.47
CA VAL A 117 6.99 -6.34 7.83
C VAL A 117 7.28 -7.48 8.81
N SER A 118 7.01 -8.75 8.43
CA SER A 118 7.27 -9.90 9.29
C SER A 118 8.75 -10.16 9.55
N LEU A 119 9.64 -9.75 8.66
CA LEU A 119 11.10 -9.89 8.80
C LEU A 119 11.72 -8.73 9.59
N ILE A 120 11.27 -7.51 9.33
CA ILE A 120 11.76 -6.28 9.98
C ILE A 120 11.20 -6.15 11.40
N GLN A 121 9.92 -6.51 11.58
CA GLN A 121 9.19 -6.43 12.85
C GLN A 121 9.13 -5.01 13.44
N PRO A 122 8.74 -3.99 12.65
CA PRO A 122 8.67 -2.63 13.16
C PRO A 122 7.57 -2.51 14.23
N ARG A 123 7.79 -1.62 15.19
CA ARG A 123 6.80 -1.27 16.23
C ARG A 123 5.79 -0.26 15.74
N LEU A 124 6.23 0.63 14.84
CA LEU A 124 5.44 1.70 14.25
C LEU A 124 5.56 1.66 12.72
N ILE A 125 4.41 1.66 12.03
CA ILE A 125 4.35 1.81 10.58
C ILE A 125 3.65 3.13 10.25
N CYS A 126 4.39 4.06 9.66
CA CYS A 126 3.86 5.31 9.10
C CYS A 126 3.45 5.09 7.65
N THR A 127 2.16 5.16 7.33
CA THR A 127 1.69 5.08 5.95
C THR A 127 1.66 6.46 5.31
N LEU A 128 2.12 6.56 4.06
CA LEU A 128 2.19 7.80 3.29
C LEU A 128 1.11 7.81 2.21
N GLY A 129 -0.01 8.48 2.48
CA GLY A 129 -1.12 8.64 1.55
C GLY A 129 -2.22 7.56 1.66
N ASN A 130 -3.20 7.65 0.75
CA ASN A 130 -4.43 6.85 0.81
C ASN A 130 -4.20 5.35 0.58
N PHE A 131 -3.39 4.97 -0.42
CA PHE A 131 -3.27 3.57 -0.84
C PHE A 131 -2.64 2.71 0.26
N ALA A 132 -1.51 3.12 0.81
CA ALA A 132 -0.86 2.42 1.90
C ALA A 132 -1.74 2.39 3.16
N THR A 133 -2.41 3.52 3.49
CA THR A 133 -3.30 3.61 4.64
C THR A 133 -4.47 2.64 4.52
N LYS A 134 -5.18 2.63 3.40
CA LYS A 134 -6.33 1.74 3.18
C LYS A 134 -5.94 0.27 3.16
N LEU A 135 -4.81 -0.06 2.52
CA LEU A 135 -4.31 -1.43 2.48
C LEU A 135 -4.00 -1.95 3.89
N LEU A 136 -3.19 -1.22 4.64
CA LEU A 136 -2.70 -1.71 5.94
C LEU A 136 -3.73 -1.60 7.06
N SER A 137 -4.61 -0.59 7.02
CA SER A 137 -5.70 -0.46 8.01
C SER A 137 -6.89 -1.38 7.74
N GLY A 138 -7.06 -1.85 6.49
CA GLY A 138 -8.26 -2.55 6.05
C GLY A 138 -9.52 -1.66 6.05
N ARG A 139 -9.39 -0.33 6.19
CA ARG A 139 -10.50 0.63 6.31
C ARG A 139 -10.64 1.49 5.04
N PRO A 140 -11.87 1.85 4.66
CA PRO A 140 -12.12 2.68 3.48
C PRO A 140 -11.85 4.18 3.71
N ASP A 141 -11.57 4.59 4.94
CA ASP A 141 -11.43 5.99 5.32
C ASP A 141 -10.33 6.69 4.50
N GLY A 142 -10.62 7.92 4.06
CA GLY A 142 -9.66 8.76 3.36
C GLY A 142 -8.63 9.38 4.31
N ILE A 143 -7.42 9.60 3.80
CA ILE A 143 -6.29 10.12 4.58
C ILE A 143 -6.62 11.42 5.33
N SER A 144 -7.43 12.30 4.75
CA SER A 144 -7.84 13.57 5.38
C SER A 144 -8.62 13.40 6.68
N ARG A 145 -9.17 12.22 6.96
CA ARG A 145 -9.91 11.91 8.19
C ARG A 145 -9.07 11.18 9.22
N VAL A 146 -8.03 10.49 8.78
CA VAL A 146 -7.29 9.55 9.65
C VAL A 146 -5.83 9.92 9.87
N HIS A 147 -5.29 10.91 9.13
CA HIS A 147 -3.90 11.35 9.35
C HIS A 147 -3.70 11.81 10.79
N GLY A 148 -2.53 11.60 11.33
CA GLY A 148 -2.18 12.00 12.68
C GLY A 148 -2.87 11.21 13.79
N HIS A 149 -3.63 10.13 13.47
CA HIS A 149 -4.29 9.28 14.46
C HIS A 149 -3.76 7.85 14.38
N GLU A 150 -3.20 7.39 15.48
CA GLU A 150 -2.66 6.05 15.60
C GLU A 150 -3.77 4.99 15.66
N LEU A 151 -3.51 3.85 15.05
CA LEU A 151 -4.41 2.71 14.98
C LEU A 151 -3.64 1.41 15.26
N PRO A 152 -3.95 0.67 16.33
CA PRO A 152 -3.39 -0.66 16.51
C PRO A 152 -3.94 -1.63 15.47
N ILE A 153 -3.03 -2.33 14.79
CA ILE A 153 -3.36 -3.36 13.79
C ILE A 153 -2.57 -4.63 14.06
N GLU A 154 -2.98 -5.72 13.42
CA GLU A 154 -2.19 -6.94 13.33
C GLU A 154 -1.76 -7.15 11.88
N ILE A 155 -0.47 -7.36 11.65
CA ILE A 155 0.09 -7.61 10.33
C ILE A 155 1.22 -8.64 10.44
N GLY A 156 1.19 -9.67 9.60
CA GLY A 156 2.21 -10.70 9.62
C GLY A 156 2.31 -11.47 10.96
N GLY A 157 1.21 -11.52 11.74
CA GLY A 157 1.14 -12.19 13.05
C GLY A 157 1.72 -11.37 14.20
N GLN A 158 1.95 -10.06 14.01
CA GLN A 158 2.42 -9.17 15.08
C GLN A 158 1.53 -7.94 15.24
N ALA A 159 1.43 -7.45 16.47
CA ALA A 159 0.78 -6.18 16.77
C ALA A 159 1.71 -5.02 16.39
N VAL A 160 1.20 -4.09 15.59
CA VAL A 160 1.92 -2.91 15.10
C VAL A 160 1.03 -1.68 15.30
N LEU A 161 1.63 -0.56 15.63
CA LEU A 161 0.95 0.73 15.61
C LEU A 161 1.01 1.30 14.20
N LEU A 162 -0.13 1.47 13.55
CA LEU A 162 -0.25 2.15 12.27
C LEU A 162 -0.47 3.65 12.50
N TYR A 163 0.29 4.48 11.81
CA TYR A 163 0.18 5.93 11.90
C TYR A 163 0.05 6.55 10.50
N PRO A 164 -1.18 6.86 10.07
CA PRO A 164 -1.44 7.44 8.77
C PRO A 164 -0.94 8.88 8.64
N LEU A 165 -0.26 9.19 7.54
CA LEU A 165 0.28 10.50 7.22
C LEU A 165 -0.11 10.91 5.80
N PHE A 166 -0.19 12.20 5.52
CA PHE A 166 -0.26 12.67 4.14
C PHE A 166 0.99 12.24 3.36
N HIS A 167 0.81 11.99 2.07
CA HIS A 167 1.97 11.70 1.22
C HIS A 167 2.81 12.97 1.04
N PRO A 168 4.15 12.92 1.20
CA PRO A 168 5.00 14.10 1.06
C PRO A 168 4.82 14.84 -0.27
N ALA A 169 4.50 14.14 -1.36
CA ALA A 169 4.21 14.77 -2.66
C ALA A 169 3.07 15.80 -2.59
N ALA A 170 2.04 15.58 -1.76
CA ALA A 170 0.94 16.52 -1.59
C ALA A 170 1.36 17.82 -0.89
N ALA A 171 2.40 17.75 -0.06
CA ALA A 171 2.93 18.89 0.69
C ALA A 171 3.94 19.74 -0.10
N LEU A 172 4.46 19.22 -1.24
CA LEU A 172 5.45 19.96 -2.04
C LEU A 172 4.94 21.30 -2.57
N TYR A 173 3.64 21.41 -2.80
CA TYR A 173 3.01 22.58 -3.44
C TYR A 173 2.04 23.32 -2.54
N THR A 174 1.79 22.81 -1.32
CA THR A 174 0.76 23.35 -0.42
C THR A 174 1.34 23.58 0.98
N ARG A 175 1.59 24.84 1.32
CA ARG A 175 2.23 25.22 2.59
C ARG A 175 1.46 24.77 3.83
N SER A 176 0.11 24.80 3.80
CA SER A 176 -0.72 24.31 4.89
C SER A 176 -0.60 22.80 5.09
N MET A 177 -0.48 22.03 3.99
CA MET A 177 -0.26 20.60 4.02
C MET A 177 1.12 20.25 4.61
N LEU A 178 2.15 21.05 4.29
CA LEU A 178 3.48 20.89 4.87
C LEU A 178 3.43 21.07 6.39
N ALA A 179 2.82 22.16 6.88
CA ALA A 179 2.71 22.41 8.31
C ALA A 179 1.96 21.29 9.06
N THR A 180 0.90 20.74 8.44
CA THR A 180 0.19 19.59 8.99
C THR A 180 1.10 18.36 9.07
N LEU A 181 1.84 18.08 7.99
CA LEU A 181 2.74 16.95 7.93
C LEU A 181 3.89 17.07 8.94
N GLU A 182 4.47 18.26 9.12
CA GLU A 182 5.47 18.56 10.15
C GLU A 182 4.92 18.31 11.57
N ALA A 183 3.69 18.75 11.85
CA ALA A 183 3.03 18.53 13.13
C ALA A 183 2.77 17.03 13.40
N ASP A 184 2.36 16.29 12.37
CA ASP A 184 2.16 14.84 12.48
C ASP A 184 3.50 14.11 12.70
N PHE A 185 4.58 14.51 12.00
CA PHE A 185 5.93 13.94 12.20
C PHE A 185 6.47 14.19 13.61
N ALA A 186 6.22 15.37 14.17
CA ALA A 186 6.68 15.71 15.52
C ALA A 186 6.14 14.76 16.61
N ARG A 187 5.06 14.00 16.34
CA ARG A 187 4.50 13.01 17.27
C ARG A 187 5.20 11.65 17.21
N ILE A 188 5.94 11.35 16.12
CA ILE A 188 6.55 10.04 15.90
C ILE A 188 7.47 9.60 17.06
N PRO A 189 8.38 10.45 17.60
CA PRO A 189 9.24 10.04 18.72
C PRO A 189 8.45 9.56 19.94
N ALA A 190 7.40 10.28 20.32
CA ALA A 190 6.55 9.88 21.45
C ALA A 190 5.79 8.56 21.20
N LEU A 191 5.36 8.30 19.95
CA LEU A 191 4.72 7.04 19.57
C LEU A 191 5.71 5.87 19.65
N LEU A 192 6.96 6.07 19.31
CA LEU A 192 8.04 5.07 19.45
C LEU A 192 8.36 4.77 20.92
N GLU A 193 8.34 5.78 21.80
CA GLU A 193 8.55 5.61 23.24
C GLU A 193 7.42 4.86 23.94
N GLY A 194 6.18 5.00 23.45
CA GLY A 194 4.97 4.43 24.06
C GLY A 194 4.87 2.91 24.06
N GLY A 195 5.80 2.20 23.39
CA GLY A 195 5.80 0.73 23.30
C GLY A 195 4.82 0.18 22.24
N ALA A 196 4.93 -1.12 21.95
CA ALA A 196 4.00 -1.80 21.06
C ALA A 196 2.59 -1.80 21.66
N PRO A 197 1.54 -1.47 20.90
CA PRO A 197 0.16 -1.52 21.39
C PRO A 197 -0.23 -2.97 21.70
N PRO A 198 -1.20 -3.20 22.61
CA PRO A 198 -1.80 -4.51 22.73
C PRO A 198 -2.44 -4.91 21.40
N PRO A 199 -2.44 -6.22 21.05
CA PRO A 199 -3.06 -6.67 19.83
C PRO A 199 -4.52 -6.24 19.79
N PRO A 200 -5.05 -5.86 18.61
CA PRO A 200 -6.45 -5.50 18.47
C PRO A 200 -7.33 -6.69 18.89
N PRO A 201 -8.51 -6.44 19.48
CA PRO A 201 -9.44 -7.52 19.81
C PRO A 201 -9.77 -8.30 18.52
N PRO A 202 -9.88 -9.62 18.58
CA PRO A 202 -10.23 -10.43 17.43
C PRO A 202 -11.54 -9.91 16.82
N PRO A 203 -11.66 -9.89 15.49
CA PRO A 203 -12.90 -9.48 14.84
C PRO A 203 -14.06 -10.33 15.40
N PRO A 204 -15.25 -9.76 15.59
CA PRO A 204 -16.41 -10.51 16.06
C PRO A 204 -16.59 -11.70 15.10
N ARG A 205 -16.63 -12.91 15.68
CA ARG A 205 -16.89 -14.11 14.88
C ARG A 205 -18.16 -13.87 14.08
N ALA A 206 -18.04 -13.92 12.74
CA ALA A 206 -19.22 -13.92 11.90
C ALA A 206 -20.12 -15.06 12.38
N THR A 207 -21.30 -14.71 12.90
CA THR A 207 -22.36 -15.68 13.15
C THR A 207 -22.61 -16.38 11.83
N PRO A 208 -22.65 -17.72 11.79
CA PRO A 208 -23.01 -18.43 10.56
C PRO A 208 -24.34 -17.86 10.07
N ALA A 209 -24.36 -17.31 8.86
CA ALA A 209 -25.61 -16.92 8.24
C ALA A 209 -26.51 -18.17 8.19
N GLU A 210 -27.66 -18.09 8.83
CA GLU A 210 -28.71 -19.10 8.72
C GLU A 210 -28.93 -19.37 7.23
N ALA A 211 -28.75 -20.63 6.84
CA ALA A 211 -28.97 -21.09 5.47
C ALA A 211 -30.41 -20.72 5.06
N PRO A 212 -30.62 -20.04 3.92
CA PRO A 212 -31.98 -19.77 3.46
C PRO A 212 -32.72 -21.08 3.24
N GLY A 213 -33.85 -21.21 3.94
CA GLY A 213 -34.74 -22.36 3.86
C GLY A 213 -35.08 -22.71 2.41
N GLN A 214 -35.05 -24.00 2.13
CA GLN A 214 -35.43 -24.57 0.85
C GLN A 214 -36.86 -24.14 0.52
N ALA A 215 -37.01 -23.20 -0.42
CA ALA A 215 -38.28 -22.88 -1.05
C ALA A 215 -38.61 -24.02 -2.05
N HIS A 216 -39.73 -24.69 -1.80
CA HIS A 216 -40.35 -25.64 -2.73
C HIS A 216 -40.55 -25.00 -4.13
N ALA A 217 -40.05 -25.68 -5.14
CA ALA A 217 -40.33 -25.38 -6.55
C ALA A 217 -41.75 -25.74 -6.92
N PRO A 218 -42.55 -24.92 -7.59
CA PRO A 218 -43.72 -25.36 -8.32
C PRO A 218 -43.35 -25.79 -9.76
N ALA A 219 -44.05 -26.86 -10.15
CA ALA A 219 -43.88 -27.61 -11.38
C ALA A 219 -44.02 -26.79 -12.69
N ALA A 220 -43.29 -27.25 -13.69
CA ALA A 220 -43.28 -26.76 -15.05
C ALA A 220 -44.63 -26.94 -15.76
N THR A 221 -45.02 -25.93 -16.52
CA THR A 221 -45.90 -26.11 -17.70
C THR A 221 -45.21 -25.51 -18.95
N ALA A 222 -45.04 -26.39 -19.90
CA ALA A 222 -44.48 -26.11 -21.22
C ALA A 222 -45.46 -25.33 -22.08
N SER A 223 -44.95 -24.37 -22.89
CA SER A 223 -45.46 -24.07 -24.22
C SER A 223 -44.43 -23.22 -25.00
N ALA A 224 -43.97 -23.75 -26.11
CA ALA A 224 -43.38 -23.06 -27.24
C ALA A 224 -44.47 -23.00 -28.37
N PRO A 225 -44.28 -22.45 -29.58
CA PRO A 225 -43.20 -21.63 -30.13
C PRO A 225 -43.69 -20.46 -31.04
N ALA A 226 -42.74 -19.86 -31.75
CA ALA A 226 -42.81 -19.14 -33.06
C ALA A 226 -42.38 -17.67 -32.98
N ALA A 227 -41.31 -17.31 -33.59
CA ALA A 227 -40.89 -17.12 -34.97
C ALA A 227 -40.83 -15.65 -35.36
N SER A 228 -39.70 -15.29 -35.94
CA SER A 228 -39.54 -14.44 -37.16
C SER A 228 -39.13 -13.00 -37.01
N ALA A 229 -38.01 -12.73 -37.60
CA ALA A 229 -37.62 -11.67 -38.58
C ALA A 229 -36.65 -10.57 -38.09
N ALA A 230 -35.49 -10.62 -38.70
CA ALA A 230 -34.58 -9.50 -38.99
C ALA A 230 -35.14 -8.68 -40.20
N PRO A 231 -34.50 -7.62 -40.76
CA PRO A 231 -33.16 -7.05 -40.57
C PRO A 231 -33.05 -5.50 -40.55
N GLY A 232 -31.89 -4.98 -40.24
CA GLY A 232 -31.11 -3.80 -40.52
C GLY A 232 -31.75 -2.54 -41.20
N PRO A 233 -31.00 -1.46 -41.56
CA PRO A 233 -29.56 -1.27 -41.59
C PRO A 233 -29.05 0.14 -41.11
N GLU A 234 -27.73 0.28 -41.04
CA GLU A 234 -26.83 1.38 -41.45
C GLU A 234 -27.09 2.85 -41.08
N GLY A 235 -26.04 3.53 -40.68
CA GLY A 235 -25.85 4.95 -40.82
C GLY A 235 -24.78 5.54 -39.90
N ARG A 236 -23.50 5.52 -40.32
CA ARG A 236 -22.54 6.66 -40.52
C ARG A 236 -22.73 7.84 -39.57
N SER A 237 -21.68 8.31 -39.03
CA SER A 237 -20.48 9.03 -39.42
C SER A 237 -20.15 10.10 -38.39
N ASP A 238 -18.89 10.22 -38.18
CA ASP A 238 -18.05 11.42 -38.17
C ASP A 238 -18.00 12.36 -36.98
N GLU A 239 -16.74 12.50 -36.63
CA GLU A 239 -15.99 13.77 -36.42
C GLU A 239 -16.11 14.46 -35.06
N GLN A 240 -15.00 14.44 -34.44
CA GLN A 240 -13.94 15.49 -34.35
C GLN A 240 -13.91 16.27 -33.05
N LEU A 241 -12.64 16.39 -32.62
CA LEU A 241 -12.03 17.51 -31.90
C LEU A 241 -12.45 17.68 -30.44
N GLY A 242 -11.58 17.70 -29.47
CA GLY A 242 -10.23 18.21 -29.37
C GLY A 242 -10.12 18.99 -28.08
N LEU A 243 -8.97 18.90 -27.48
CA LEU A 243 -8.37 19.90 -26.60
C LEU A 243 -9.04 20.15 -25.22
N PHE A 244 -8.44 19.71 -24.16
CA PHE A 244 -7.50 20.43 -23.27
C PHE A 244 -6.95 19.46 -22.25
#